data_10812218b6f5cd274a25713d343ef419
#
_entry.id   10812218b6f5cd274a25713d343ef419
#
_cell.length_a   1.000
_cell.length_b   1.000
_cell.length_c   1.000
_cell.angle_alpha   90.00
_cell.angle_beta   90.00
_cell.angle_gamma   90.00
#
_symmetry.space_group_name_H-M   'P 1'
#
loop_
_entity.id
_entity.type
_entity.pdbx_description
1 polymer ?
#
loop_
_entity_poly.entity_id
_entity_poly.type
_entity_poly.pdbx_seq_one_letter_code
_entity_poly.pdbx_strand_id
1 'polypeptide(L)'
;GCGGALAAFYGRLPRILPAAAFSLPTIAFAVLLDVGPPRQLLLSCLAGGAAYLLLPRRWLPPCAERAARADAPGETAKPRRLEQSAAALRSLYDSFFRDTAPAPPENPSVIFDRAAEQVCRSCVLCAVCWQQNYNATYNAFNDACPALLRRGTAQPEDFPLYFTARCVHLREFIAAVNEELRLFLLRRQYHRQLTCSRRQAQEQYAQMGDLLAAAAHAPAEESPGPVGYRVSSALRPKEGQQLCGDQLATVETGGMLYLLLSDGMGSGPEAHREAALTVRLLEQFLRAGIEPAPALKTLNSALALRGETGGAFTTIDLLALRRSTGEATLYKYGAAPSYLKHTAHVTRFTAHSLPAGLQATTEPPEVTRLALPAGSYFVMISDGIADENSDEWLQNLLAGWNGTDVHALTALILSESRSRRGLEDDCAVLAVHLPLPGENHPRQV
;
A
#
# COMPACT_ATOMS: atom_id res chain seq x y z
N GLY A 1 1.63 42.98 -9.46
CA GLY A 1 2.12 42.16 -10.52
C GLY A 1 3.62 41.97 -10.58
N CYS A 2 4.38 42.83 -11.32
CA CYS A 2 5.81 42.58 -11.60
C CYS A 2 6.75 42.66 -10.37
N GLY A 3 6.41 43.43 -9.34
CA GLY A 3 7.21 43.54 -8.10
C GLY A 3 7.27 42.24 -7.29
N GLY A 4 6.21 41.43 -7.26
CA GLY A 4 6.17 40.17 -6.56
C GLY A 4 7.00 39.06 -7.22
N ALA A 5 7.07 39.02 -8.55
CA ALA A 5 7.85 38.05 -9.29
C ALA A 5 9.38 38.25 -9.12
N LEU A 6 9.81 39.50 -8.92
CA LEU A 6 11.23 39.83 -8.72
C LEU A 6 11.69 39.71 -7.26
N ALA A 7 10.74 39.67 -6.31
CA ALA A 7 11.06 39.45 -4.91
C ALA A 7 11.76 38.07 -4.68
N ALA A 8 11.40 37.06 -5.46
CA ALA A 8 12.01 35.73 -5.42
C ALA A 8 13.50 35.72 -5.82
N PHE A 9 13.95 36.70 -6.58
CA PHE A 9 15.34 36.84 -7.02
C PHE A 9 16.13 37.90 -6.24
N TYR A 10 15.51 38.47 -5.21
CA TYR A 10 16.15 39.48 -4.35
C TYR A 10 17.35 38.87 -3.59
N GLY A 11 18.50 39.39 -3.83
CA GLY A 11 19.78 38.87 -3.29
C GLY A 11 20.64 38.13 -4.27
N ARG A 12 20.09 37.61 -5.39
CA ARG A 12 20.85 36.96 -6.48
C ARG A 12 21.12 37.89 -7.66
N LEU A 13 20.33 38.95 -7.81
CA LEU A 13 20.45 39.92 -8.90
C LEU A 13 21.11 41.21 -8.42
N PRO A 14 21.87 41.92 -9.29
CA PRO A 14 22.40 43.25 -8.97
C PRO A 14 21.24 44.21 -8.70
N ARG A 15 21.40 45.12 -7.73
CA ARG A 15 20.34 46.04 -7.24
C ARG A 15 19.75 46.93 -8.32
N ILE A 16 20.45 47.15 -9.41
CA ILE A 16 19.96 47.94 -10.55
C ILE A 16 18.76 47.29 -11.23
N LEU A 17 18.69 45.95 -11.29
CA LEU A 17 17.61 45.23 -11.95
C LEU A 17 16.25 45.38 -11.24
N PRO A 18 16.12 45.18 -9.90
CA PRO A 18 14.87 45.47 -9.19
C PRO A 18 14.45 46.94 -9.26
N ALA A 19 15.38 47.86 -9.17
CA ALA A 19 15.09 49.31 -9.30
C ALA A 19 14.55 49.68 -10.69
N ALA A 20 15.17 49.16 -11.76
CA ALA A 20 14.71 49.37 -13.13
C ALA A 20 13.37 48.71 -13.41
N ALA A 21 13.12 47.48 -12.92
CA ALA A 21 11.88 46.75 -13.09
C ALA A 21 10.69 47.36 -12.34
N PHE A 22 10.93 48.15 -11.31
CA PHE A 22 9.91 48.95 -10.65
C PHE A 22 9.68 50.29 -11.36
N SER A 23 10.73 50.99 -11.75
CA SER A 23 10.64 52.33 -12.31
C SER A 23 10.14 52.38 -13.76
N LEU A 24 10.57 51.44 -14.62
CA LEU A 24 10.19 51.42 -16.03
C LEU A 24 8.69 51.19 -16.27
N PRO A 25 8.02 50.20 -15.67
CA PRO A 25 6.57 50.00 -15.84
C PRO A 25 5.78 51.15 -15.23
N THR A 26 6.24 51.71 -14.11
CA THR A 26 5.55 52.85 -13.47
C THR A 26 5.57 54.10 -14.35
N ILE A 27 6.69 54.41 -14.98
CA ILE A 27 6.83 55.50 -15.93
C ILE A 27 5.98 55.25 -17.20
N ALA A 28 6.06 54.02 -17.76
CA ALA A 28 5.27 53.64 -18.92
C ALA A 28 3.76 53.74 -18.67
N PHE A 29 3.29 53.27 -17.51
CA PHE A 29 1.88 53.36 -17.11
C PHE A 29 1.41 54.78 -16.87
N ALA A 30 2.24 55.62 -16.27
CA ALA A 30 1.93 57.03 -16.04
C ALA A 30 1.85 57.87 -17.35
N VAL A 31 2.71 57.54 -18.32
CA VAL A 31 2.68 58.19 -19.67
C VAL A 31 1.48 57.69 -20.47
N LEU A 32 1.13 56.40 -20.38
CA LEU A 32 -0.03 55.85 -21.12
C LEU A 32 -1.39 56.36 -20.61
N LEU A 33 -1.49 56.66 -19.32
CA LEU A 33 -2.75 57.11 -18.69
C LEU A 33 -2.83 58.60 -18.44
N ASP A 34 -1.85 59.36 -18.91
CA ASP A 34 -1.75 60.83 -18.76
C ASP A 34 -1.97 61.33 -17.32
N VAL A 35 -1.41 60.57 -16.34
CA VAL A 35 -1.57 60.87 -14.91
C VAL A 35 -0.47 61.85 -14.46
N GLY A 36 -0.72 63.12 -14.65
CA GLY A 36 0.09 64.24 -14.13
C GLY A 36 1.34 64.63 -14.96
N PRO A 37 2.03 65.70 -14.58
CA PRO A 37 3.14 66.24 -15.37
C PRO A 37 4.33 65.27 -15.38
N PRO A 38 4.78 64.81 -16.59
CA PRO A 38 5.78 63.75 -16.74
C PRO A 38 7.11 64.01 -16.06
N ARG A 39 7.49 65.27 -15.92
CA ARG A 39 8.74 65.68 -15.26
C ARG A 39 8.78 65.38 -13.78
N GLN A 40 7.65 65.52 -13.05
CA GLN A 40 7.56 65.27 -11.61
C GLN A 40 7.57 63.75 -11.32
N LEU A 41 6.94 62.97 -12.14
CA LEU A 41 6.94 61.52 -12.06
C LEU A 41 8.31 60.90 -12.33
N LEU A 42 9.02 61.41 -13.34
CA LEU A 42 10.41 61.03 -13.65
C LEU A 42 11.34 61.35 -12.49
N LEU A 43 11.23 62.57 -11.90
CA LEU A 43 12.05 62.96 -10.76
C LEU A 43 11.75 62.11 -9.52
N SER A 44 10.51 61.79 -9.23
CA SER A 44 10.17 60.93 -8.08
C SER A 44 10.64 59.47 -8.24
N CYS A 45 10.54 58.90 -9.43
CA CYS A 45 11.06 57.58 -9.73
C CYS A 45 12.59 57.53 -9.66
N LEU A 46 13.29 58.55 -10.17
CA LEU A 46 14.76 58.64 -10.06
C LEU A 46 15.19 58.84 -8.60
N ALA A 47 14.54 59.70 -7.83
CA ALA A 47 14.82 59.91 -6.42
C ALA A 47 14.60 58.65 -5.59
N GLY A 48 13.48 57.93 -5.81
CA GLY A 48 13.16 56.66 -5.15
C GLY A 48 14.18 55.54 -5.49
N GLY A 49 14.55 55.45 -6.78
CA GLY A 49 15.58 54.52 -7.26
C GLY A 49 16.95 54.80 -6.66
N ALA A 50 17.37 56.08 -6.62
CA ALA A 50 18.65 56.50 -6.00
C ALA A 50 18.63 56.23 -4.48
N ALA A 51 17.55 56.56 -3.77
CA ALA A 51 17.44 56.28 -2.35
C ALA A 51 17.51 54.76 -2.08
N TYR A 52 16.88 53.92 -2.91
CA TYR A 52 16.99 52.46 -2.79
C TYR A 52 18.41 51.93 -3.03
N LEU A 53 19.14 52.49 -3.98
CA LEU A 53 20.54 52.10 -4.29
C LEU A 53 21.50 52.53 -3.17
N LEU A 54 21.27 53.68 -2.54
CA LEU A 54 22.09 54.25 -1.48
C LEU A 54 21.83 53.62 -0.11
N LEU A 55 20.68 52.98 0.13
CA LEU A 55 20.39 52.36 1.41
C LEU A 55 21.36 51.21 1.72
N PRO A 56 22.01 51.18 2.92
CA PRO A 56 22.86 50.09 3.33
C PRO A 56 22.09 48.76 3.37
N ARG A 57 22.71 47.65 2.89
CA ARG A 57 22.08 46.31 2.91
C ARG A 57 21.53 45.87 4.26
N ARG A 58 22.18 46.31 5.35
CA ARG A 58 21.76 45.99 6.74
C ARG A 58 20.44 46.63 7.17
N TRP A 59 19.97 47.66 6.44
CA TRP A 59 18.73 48.37 6.75
C TRP A 59 17.53 47.88 5.95
N LEU A 60 17.79 47.09 4.91
CA LEU A 60 16.74 46.39 4.16
C LEU A 60 16.46 45.07 4.89
N PRO A 61 15.30 44.92 5.56
CA PRO A 61 14.96 43.65 6.17
C PRO A 61 14.98 42.56 5.10
N PRO A 62 15.42 41.33 5.43
CA PRO A 62 15.37 40.21 4.50
C PRO A 62 13.91 39.77 4.29
N CYS A 63 13.12 40.66 3.67
CA CYS A 63 11.71 40.39 3.38
C CYS A 63 11.53 39.16 2.47
N ALA A 64 12.52 38.87 1.62
CA ALA A 64 12.49 37.70 0.76
C ALA A 64 12.70 36.38 1.51
N GLU A 65 13.53 36.37 2.56
CA GLU A 65 13.67 35.18 3.43
C GLU A 65 12.46 34.96 4.31
N ARG A 66 11.76 36.01 4.76
CA ARG A 66 10.50 35.87 5.49
C ARG A 66 9.31 35.54 4.60
N ALA A 67 9.21 36.09 3.38
CA ALA A 67 8.18 35.70 2.43
C ALA A 67 8.40 34.30 1.88
N ALA A 68 9.64 33.93 1.55
CA ALA A 68 9.98 32.54 1.15
C ALA A 68 9.84 31.54 2.32
N ARG A 69 9.99 31.98 3.58
CA ARG A 69 9.67 31.17 4.76
C ARG A 69 8.18 31.19 5.13
N ALA A 70 7.40 32.17 4.69
CA ALA A 70 5.96 32.20 4.93
C ALA A 70 5.17 31.43 3.86
N ASP A 71 5.70 31.28 2.64
CA ASP A 71 5.08 30.56 1.52
C ASP A 71 5.72 29.20 1.22
N ALA A 72 6.89 28.87 1.77
CA ALA A 72 7.28 27.48 1.93
C ALA A 72 6.38 26.92 3.04
N PRO A 73 5.54 25.89 2.78
CA PRO A 73 4.92 25.17 3.86
C PRO A 73 6.07 24.67 4.74
N GLY A 74 6.23 25.30 5.91
CA GLY A 74 7.36 25.03 6.78
C GLY A 74 7.39 23.53 7.08
N GLU A 75 8.58 22.98 7.25
CA GLU A 75 8.79 21.59 7.70
C GLU A 75 7.93 21.21 8.91
N THR A 76 7.49 22.21 9.69
CA THR A 76 6.52 22.08 10.80
C THR A 76 5.05 21.97 10.36
N ALA A 77 4.69 22.32 9.10
CA ALA A 77 3.32 22.22 8.62
C ALA A 77 2.99 20.82 8.05
N LYS A 78 3.98 20.07 7.58
CA LYS A 78 3.81 18.68 7.13
C LYS A 78 3.42 17.74 8.28
N PRO A 79 4.11 17.70 9.43
CA PRO A 79 3.71 16.88 10.59
C PRO A 79 2.29 17.20 11.05
N ARG A 80 1.94 18.47 11.23
CA ARG A 80 0.58 18.89 11.64
C ARG A 80 -0.52 18.44 10.69
N ARG A 81 -0.30 18.50 9.39
CA ARG A 81 -1.29 18.03 8.41
C ARG A 81 -1.47 16.52 8.44
N LEU A 82 -0.40 15.76 8.62
CA LEU A 82 -0.46 14.31 8.76
C LEU A 82 -1.14 13.89 10.07
N GLU A 83 -0.83 14.56 11.19
CA GLU A 83 -1.52 14.35 12.47
C GLU A 83 -3.02 14.66 12.36
N GLN A 84 -3.39 15.74 11.71
CA GLN A 84 -4.79 16.11 11.47
C GLN A 84 -5.49 15.07 10.57
N SER A 85 -4.82 14.56 9.54
CA SER A 85 -5.35 13.51 8.69
C SER A 85 -5.50 12.18 9.44
N ALA A 86 -4.55 11.82 10.28
CA ALA A 86 -4.63 10.65 11.16
C ALA A 86 -5.77 10.77 12.17
N ALA A 87 -5.93 11.95 12.80
CA ALA A 87 -7.04 12.23 13.70
C ALA A 87 -8.40 12.19 13.00
N ALA A 88 -8.49 12.74 11.77
CA ALA A 88 -9.69 12.69 10.96
C ALA A 88 -10.09 11.25 10.57
N LEU A 89 -9.12 10.41 10.18
CA LEU A 89 -9.35 9.00 9.89
C LEU A 89 -9.79 8.21 11.13
N ARG A 90 -9.19 8.49 12.29
CA ARG A 90 -9.63 7.89 13.57
C ARG A 90 -11.05 8.34 13.95
N SER A 91 -11.38 9.62 13.73
CA SER A 91 -12.72 10.15 13.97
C SER A 91 -13.77 9.56 13.04
N LEU A 92 -13.44 9.41 11.74
CA LEU A 92 -14.29 8.72 10.77
C LEU A 92 -14.48 7.26 11.19
N TYR A 93 -13.41 6.58 11.54
CA TYR A 93 -13.44 5.22 12.07
C TYR A 93 -14.39 5.10 13.27
N ASP A 94 -14.21 5.94 14.27
CA ASP A 94 -15.04 5.95 15.48
C ASP A 94 -16.52 6.20 15.15
N SER A 95 -16.82 7.10 14.21
CA SER A 95 -18.21 7.42 13.83
C SER A 95 -18.92 6.31 13.06
N PHE A 96 -18.18 5.56 12.22
CA PHE A 96 -18.79 4.49 11.42
C PHE A 96 -18.91 3.16 12.16
N PHE A 97 -18.10 2.92 13.18
CA PHE A 97 -17.97 1.60 13.79
C PHE A 97 -18.37 1.54 15.28
N ARG A 98 -18.51 2.68 15.99
CA ARG A 98 -18.93 2.72 17.40
C ARG A 98 -20.40 2.32 17.61
N ASP A 99 -21.29 2.61 16.66
CA ASP A 99 -22.73 2.42 16.80
C ASP A 99 -23.26 1.08 16.25
N THR A 100 -22.41 0.19 15.78
CA THR A 100 -22.83 -1.13 15.34
C THR A 100 -22.72 -2.14 16.48
N ALA A 101 -23.69 -2.12 17.40
CA ALA A 101 -23.90 -3.24 18.30
C ALA A 101 -24.03 -4.54 17.47
N PRO A 102 -23.35 -5.64 17.85
CA PRO A 102 -23.52 -6.90 17.18
C PRO A 102 -25.02 -7.26 17.24
N ALA A 103 -25.60 -7.53 16.07
CA ALA A 103 -26.98 -8.00 16.02
C ALA A 103 -27.13 -9.20 16.97
N PRO A 104 -28.17 -9.24 17.83
CA PRO A 104 -28.36 -10.37 18.72
C PRO A 104 -28.36 -11.66 17.91
N PRO A 105 -27.76 -12.75 18.43
CA PRO A 105 -27.74 -14.02 17.72
C PRO A 105 -29.17 -14.40 17.39
N GLU A 106 -29.49 -14.60 16.11
CA GLU A 106 -30.83 -15.04 15.70
C GLU A 106 -31.18 -16.35 16.43
N ASN A 107 -32.27 -16.33 17.16
CA ASN A 107 -32.76 -17.53 17.88
C ASN A 107 -33.24 -18.54 16.84
N PRO A 108 -32.71 -19.78 16.81
CA PRO A 108 -33.15 -20.81 15.89
C PRO A 108 -34.67 -21.17 16.00
N SER A 109 -35.32 -20.85 17.12
CA SER A 109 -36.76 -21.06 17.29
C SER A 109 -37.61 -20.37 16.22
N VAL A 110 -37.11 -19.27 15.65
CA VAL A 110 -37.77 -18.53 14.56
C VAL A 110 -38.05 -19.41 13.33
N ILE A 111 -37.19 -20.41 13.06
CA ILE A 111 -37.39 -21.38 11.96
C ILE A 111 -38.72 -22.13 12.19
N PHE A 112 -38.91 -22.61 13.42
CA PHE A 112 -40.03 -23.40 13.79
C PHE A 112 -41.31 -22.57 13.90
N ASP A 113 -41.24 -21.39 14.50
CA ASP A 113 -42.35 -20.45 14.63
C ASP A 113 -42.93 -20.07 13.27
N ARG A 114 -42.08 -19.76 12.29
CA ARG A 114 -42.52 -19.44 10.93
C ARG A 114 -43.09 -20.63 10.17
N ALA A 115 -42.45 -21.80 10.26
CA ALA A 115 -42.98 -23.01 9.66
C ALA A 115 -44.34 -23.38 10.24
N ALA A 116 -44.51 -23.24 11.57
CA ALA A 116 -45.78 -23.47 12.25
C ALA A 116 -46.83 -22.43 11.84
N GLU A 117 -46.48 -21.18 11.67
CA GLU A 117 -47.40 -20.14 11.19
C GLU A 117 -47.92 -20.46 9.77
N GLN A 118 -47.05 -20.95 8.88
CA GLN A 118 -47.42 -21.32 7.51
C GLN A 118 -48.34 -22.54 7.44
N VAL A 119 -48.07 -23.59 8.22
CA VAL A 119 -48.76 -24.90 8.08
C VAL A 119 -49.75 -25.16 9.18
N CYS A 120 -49.43 -24.81 10.44
CA CYS A 120 -50.29 -25.19 11.58
C CYS A 120 -51.46 -24.24 11.78
N ARG A 121 -51.41 -23.00 11.27
CA ARG A 121 -52.48 -21.99 11.45
C ARG A 121 -53.84 -22.43 10.88
N SER A 122 -53.83 -23.18 9.78
CA SER A 122 -55.01 -23.72 9.12
C SER A 122 -55.31 -25.20 9.46
N CYS A 123 -54.50 -25.82 10.33
CA CYS A 123 -54.59 -27.22 10.65
C CYS A 123 -55.71 -27.51 11.64
N VAL A 124 -56.48 -28.55 11.41
CA VAL A 124 -57.60 -29.01 12.29
C VAL A 124 -57.12 -29.40 13.70
N LEU A 125 -55.84 -29.78 13.84
CA LEU A 125 -55.22 -30.14 15.12
C LEU A 125 -54.44 -28.96 15.77
N CYS A 126 -54.56 -27.75 15.26
CA CYS A 126 -53.82 -26.59 15.76
C CYS A 126 -54.00 -26.41 17.29
N ALA A 127 -55.25 -26.41 17.77
CA ALA A 127 -55.55 -26.25 19.20
C ALA A 127 -54.98 -27.40 20.05
N VAL A 128 -55.01 -28.63 19.54
CA VAL A 128 -54.41 -29.77 20.25
C VAL A 128 -52.91 -29.67 20.36
N CYS A 129 -52.21 -29.23 19.30
CA CYS A 129 -50.76 -29.11 19.29
C CYS A 129 -50.27 -27.89 20.07
N TRP A 130 -50.90 -26.72 19.87
CA TRP A 130 -50.38 -25.43 20.34
C TRP A 130 -51.06 -24.89 21.61
N GLN A 131 -52.21 -25.48 22.04
CA GLN A 131 -52.85 -25.08 23.29
C GLN A 131 -52.76 -26.20 24.33
N GLN A 132 -53.18 -27.44 23.96
CA GLN A 132 -53.18 -28.56 24.91
C GLN A 132 -51.81 -29.21 25.12
N ASN A 133 -50.97 -29.30 24.06
CA ASN A 133 -49.68 -29.97 24.09
C ASN A 133 -48.54 -29.03 23.68
N TYR A 134 -48.57 -27.76 24.06
CA TYR A 134 -47.61 -26.75 23.69
C TYR A 134 -46.15 -27.17 23.99
N ASN A 135 -45.89 -27.55 25.24
CA ASN A 135 -44.53 -27.91 25.68
C ASN A 135 -43.99 -29.12 24.91
N ALA A 136 -44.80 -30.14 24.67
CA ALA A 136 -44.38 -31.31 23.90
C ALA A 136 -44.11 -30.95 22.43
N THR A 137 -44.93 -30.09 21.84
CA THR A 137 -44.73 -29.62 20.46
C THR A 137 -43.46 -28.78 20.32
N TYR A 138 -43.19 -27.87 21.28
CA TYR A 138 -42.03 -27.01 21.27
C TYR A 138 -40.74 -27.79 21.57
N ASN A 139 -40.77 -28.73 22.52
CA ASN A 139 -39.62 -29.60 22.84
C ASN A 139 -39.22 -30.49 21.66
N ALA A 140 -40.21 -31.00 20.88
CA ALA A 140 -39.88 -31.77 19.68
C ALA A 140 -38.98 -30.99 18.68
N PHE A 141 -39.16 -29.68 18.61
CA PHE A 141 -38.31 -28.84 17.79
C PHE A 141 -36.96 -28.56 18.45
N ASN A 142 -36.94 -28.25 19.75
CA ASN A 142 -35.68 -28.02 20.46
C ASN A 142 -34.74 -29.23 20.39
N ASP A 143 -35.30 -30.44 20.49
CA ASP A 143 -34.56 -31.70 20.38
C ASP A 143 -34.01 -31.91 18.96
N ALA A 144 -34.78 -31.56 17.93
CA ALA A 144 -34.36 -31.67 16.52
C ALA A 144 -33.37 -30.58 16.10
N CYS A 145 -33.44 -29.37 16.65
CA CYS A 145 -32.73 -28.17 16.21
C CYS A 145 -31.19 -28.35 16.04
N PRO A 146 -30.45 -28.99 16.97
CA PRO A 146 -29.00 -29.18 16.81
C PRO A 146 -28.64 -30.05 15.59
N ALA A 147 -29.46 -31.05 15.27
CA ALA A 147 -29.27 -31.91 14.10
C ALA A 147 -29.56 -31.15 12.80
N LEU A 148 -30.62 -30.39 12.76
CA LEU A 148 -31.03 -29.54 11.62
C LEU A 148 -29.95 -28.51 11.29
N LEU A 149 -29.43 -27.80 12.28
CA LEU A 149 -28.42 -26.79 12.09
C LEU A 149 -27.04 -27.34 11.62
N ARG A 150 -26.70 -28.57 12.01
CA ARG A 150 -25.48 -29.25 11.56
C ARG A 150 -25.60 -29.77 10.13
N ARG A 151 -26.73 -30.39 9.80
CA ARG A 151 -26.94 -31.03 8.49
C ARG A 151 -27.38 -30.02 7.42
N GLY A 152 -28.06 -28.95 7.82
CA GLY A 152 -28.66 -27.99 6.90
C GLY A 152 -29.98 -28.40 6.27
N THR A 153 -30.53 -29.55 6.69
CA THR A 153 -31.81 -30.09 6.22
C THR A 153 -32.54 -30.79 7.35
N ALA A 154 -33.88 -30.69 7.36
CA ALA A 154 -34.77 -31.38 8.28
C ALA A 154 -35.32 -32.64 7.62
N GLN A 155 -35.38 -33.76 8.39
CA GLN A 155 -35.96 -35.03 7.99
C GLN A 155 -36.98 -35.47 9.04
N PRO A 156 -37.99 -36.33 8.69
CA PRO A 156 -38.97 -36.83 9.65
C PRO A 156 -38.35 -37.49 10.89
N GLU A 157 -37.21 -38.15 10.70
CA GLU A 157 -36.48 -38.90 11.73
C GLU A 157 -35.80 -37.99 12.77
N ASP A 158 -35.66 -36.73 12.50
CA ASP A 158 -35.12 -35.74 13.44
C ASP A 158 -36.11 -35.39 14.55
N PHE A 159 -37.41 -35.66 14.32
CA PHE A 159 -38.46 -35.32 15.24
C PHE A 159 -38.92 -36.55 16.03
N PRO A 160 -39.27 -36.38 17.32
CA PRO A 160 -39.75 -37.48 18.12
C PRO A 160 -40.99 -38.14 17.55
N LEU A 161 -41.15 -39.47 17.76
CA LEU A 161 -42.24 -40.26 17.22
C LEU A 161 -43.64 -39.73 17.65
N TYR A 162 -43.75 -39.21 18.88
CA TYR A 162 -45.03 -38.63 19.36
C TYR A 162 -45.45 -37.38 18.57
N PHE A 163 -44.50 -36.65 17.99
CA PHE A 163 -44.77 -35.50 17.14
C PHE A 163 -45.14 -35.96 15.72
N THR A 164 -44.30 -36.81 15.12
CA THR A 164 -44.51 -37.29 13.75
C THR A 164 -45.76 -38.08 13.56
N ALA A 165 -46.16 -38.92 14.55
CA ALA A 165 -47.38 -39.70 14.52
C ALA A 165 -48.66 -38.85 14.69
N ARG A 166 -48.57 -37.68 15.36
CA ARG A 166 -49.68 -36.76 15.58
C ARG A 166 -49.88 -35.78 14.42
N CYS A 167 -48.81 -35.37 13.74
CA CYS A 167 -48.85 -34.33 12.73
C CYS A 167 -49.46 -34.84 11.42
N VAL A 168 -50.69 -34.38 11.10
CA VAL A 168 -51.39 -34.75 9.86
C VAL A 168 -50.85 -34.10 8.61
N HIS A 169 -50.09 -33.02 8.76
CA HIS A 169 -49.41 -32.28 7.67
C HIS A 169 -47.88 -32.37 7.78
N LEU A 170 -47.35 -33.53 8.20
CA LEU A 170 -45.92 -33.68 8.50
C LEU A 170 -45.03 -33.36 7.30
N ARG A 171 -45.44 -33.77 6.10
CA ARG A 171 -44.63 -33.55 4.88
C ARG A 171 -44.53 -32.04 4.55
N GLU A 172 -45.65 -31.34 4.58
CA GLU A 172 -45.74 -29.91 4.34
C GLU A 172 -45.00 -29.14 5.43
N PHE A 173 -45.11 -29.59 6.68
CA PHE A 173 -44.41 -29.00 7.80
C PHE A 173 -42.90 -29.12 7.67
N ILE A 174 -42.37 -30.29 7.32
CA ILE A 174 -40.94 -30.49 7.09
C ILE A 174 -40.45 -29.67 5.88
N ALA A 175 -41.24 -29.55 4.83
CA ALA A 175 -40.93 -28.70 3.69
C ALA A 175 -40.81 -27.22 4.11
N ALA A 176 -41.75 -26.71 4.92
CA ALA A 176 -41.71 -25.35 5.46
C ALA A 176 -40.50 -25.13 6.39
N VAL A 177 -40.20 -26.12 7.27
CA VAL A 177 -38.99 -26.06 8.13
C VAL A 177 -37.73 -26.00 7.28
N ASN A 178 -37.62 -26.77 6.21
CA ASN A 178 -36.45 -26.75 5.31
C ASN A 178 -36.32 -25.42 4.59
N GLU A 179 -37.38 -24.79 4.15
CA GLU A 179 -37.37 -23.46 3.53
C GLU A 179 -36.88 -22.40 4.53
N GLU A 180 -37.46 -22.36 5.75
CA GLU A 180 -37.06 -21.40 6.77
C GLU A 180 -35.64 -21.66 7.30
N LEU A 181 -35.19 -22.93 7.40
CA LEU A 181 -33.84 -23.31 7.78
C LEU A 181 -32.82 -22.80 6.73
N ARG A 182 -33.13 -22.96 5.45
CA ARG A 182 -32.29 -22.46 4.37
C ARG A 182 -32.13 -20.93 4.46
N LEU A 183 -33.24 -20.21 4.64
CA LEU A 183 -33.23 -18.75 4.81
C LEU A 183 -32.46 -18.32 6.06
N PHE A 184 -32.63 -19.04 7.18
CA PHE A 184 -31.91 -18.79 8.42
C PHE A 184 -30.37 -18.97 8.24
N LEU A 185 -29.96 -20.06 7.61
CA LEU A 185 -28.53 -20.34 7.36
C LEU A 185 -27.89 -19.31 6.42
N LEU A 186 -28.60 -18.89 5.36
CA LEU A 186 -28.16 -17.84 4.45
C LEU A 186 -28.02 -16.50 5.17
N ARG A 187 -29.01 -16.10 6.00
CA ARG A 187 -28.88 -14.87 6.81
C ARG A 187 -27.70 -14.94 7.76
N ARG A 188 -27.54 -16.08 8.46
CA ARG A 188 -26.42 -16.29 9.37
C ARG A 188 -25.06 -16.22 8.67
N GLN A 189 -24.94 -16.79 7.47
CA GLN A 189 -23.74 -16.70 6.65
C GLN A 189 -23.48 -15.26 6.22
N TYR A 190 -24.50 -14.56 5.71
CA TYR A 190 -24.41 -13.16 5.31
C TYR A 190 -23.99 -12.25 6.48
N HIS A 191 -24.60 -12.41 7.66
CA HIS A 191 -24.20 -11.64 8.85
C HIS A 191 -22.76 -11.93 9.29
N ARG A 192 -22.31 -13.18 9.19
CA ARG A 192 -20.91 -13.51 9.48
C ARG A 192 -19.96 -12.86 8.49
N GLN A 193 -20.23 -12.92 7.20
CA GLN A 193 -19.44 -12.26 6.17
C GLN A 193 -19.42 -10.74 6.38
N LEU A 194 -20.56 -10.13 6.62
CA LEU A 194 -20.66 -8.70 6.88
C LEU A 194 -19.85 -8.27 8.12
N THR A 195 -19.90 -9.05 9.19
CA THR A 195 -19.15 -8.79 10.43
C THR A 195 -17.65 -8.95 10.19
N CYS A 196 -17.23 -9.98 9.45
CA CYS A 196 -15.85 -10.20 9.08
C CYS A 196 -15.32 -9.05 8.21
N SER A 197 -16.06 -8.69 7.16
CA SER A 197 -15.71 -7.60 6.25
C SER A 197 -15.61 -6.25 6.96
N ARG A 198 -16.54 -5.97 7.90
CA ARG A 198 -16.49 -4.76 8.74
C ARG A 198 -15.26 -4.76 9.65
N ARG A 199 -14.93 -5.89 10.27
CA ARG A 199 -13.75 -6.00 11.12
C ARG A 199 -12.47 -5.80 10.34
N GLN A 200 -12.36 -6.36 9.14
CA GLN A 200 -11.21 -6.16 8.26
C GLN A 200 -11.07 -4.70 7.84
N ALA A 201 -12.15 -4.04 7.41
CA ALA A 201 -12.15 -2.62 7.11
C ALA A 201 -11.71 -1.78 8.33
N GLN A 202 -12.19 -2.16 9.51
CA GLN A 202 -11.83 -1.55 10.79
C GLN A 202 -10.33 -1.61 11.07
N GLU A 203 -9.73 -2.78 10.92
CA GLU A 203 -8.30 -2.98 11.13
C GLU A 203 -7.47 -2.19 10.11
N GLN A 204 -7.94 -2.08 8.86
CA GLN A 204 -7.28 -1.29 7.81
C GLN A 204 -7.28 0.22 8.10
N TYR A 205 -8.42 0.79 8.49
CA TYR A 205 -8.49 2.22 8.84
C TYR A 205 -7.66 2.55 10.07
N ALA A 206 -7.61 1.67 11.07
CA ALA A 206 -6.75 1.82 12.23
C ALA A 206 -5.27 1.83 11.83
N GLN A 207 -4.83 0.86 11.02
CA GLN A 207 -3.46 0.78 10.50
C GLN A 207 -3.10 2.02 9.67
N MET A 208 -4.00 2.51 8.82
CA MET A 208 -3.79 3.72 8.03
C MET A 208 -3.62 4.96 8.91
N GLY A 209 -4.40 5.06 10.00
CA GLY A 209 -4.25 6.11 11.01
C GLY A 209 -2.90 6.07 11.72
N ASP A 210 -2.43 4.87 12.08
CA ASP A 210 -1.14 4.67 12.74
C ASP A 210 0.03 4.96 11.80
N LEU A 211 -0.08 4.61 10.52
CA LEU A 211 0.89 4.95 9.49
C LEU A 211 1.05 6.45 9.31
N LEU A 212 -0.05 7.19 9.23
CA LEU A 212 -0.03 8.65 9.11
C LEU A 212 0.55 9.31 10.36
N ALA A 213 0.27 8.77 11.55
CA ALA A 213 0.84 9.23 12.80
C ALA A 213 2.36 8.97 12.86
N ALA A 214 2.82 7.79 12.45
CA ALA A 214 4.24 7.45 12.37
C ALA A 214 4.99 8.35 11.37
N ALA A 215 4.40 8.60 10.20
CA ALA A 215 4.96 9.51 9.19
C ALA A 215 5.06 10.97 9.68
N ALA A 216 4.17 11.39 10.60
CA ALA A 216 4.22 12.71 11.21
C ALA A 216 5.40 12.89 12.20
N HIS A 217 5.85 11.80 12.80
CA HIS A 217 6.91 11.80 13.83
C HIS A 217 8.28 11.36 13.28
N ALA A 218 8.39 11.03 11.99
CA ALA A 218 9.67 10.68 11.38
C ALA A 218 10.64 11.87 11.49
N PRO A 219 11.81 11.70 12.13
CA PRO A 219 12.80 12.77 12.23
C PRO A 219 13.27 13.13 10.82
N ALA A 220 13.35 14.43 10.54
CA ALA A 220 14.05 14.93 9.37
C ALA A 220 15.55 14.68 9.60
N GLU A 221 16.07 13.56 9.11
CA GLU A 221 17.49 13.25 9.23
C GLU A 221 18.31 14.20 8.37
N GLU A 222 19.17 14.98 9.01
CA GLU A 222 20.31 15.63 8.36
C GLU A 222 21.28 14.54 7.89
N SER A 223 21.25 14.24 6.61
CA SER A 223 22.08 13.19 6.02
C SER A 223 23.51 13.64 5.86
N PRO A 224 24.51 12.90 6.39
CA PRO A 224 25.88 12.98 5.88
C PRO A 224 25.86 12.73 4.37
N GLY A 225 26.80 13.33 3.63
CA GLY A 225 26.79 13.32 2.16
C GLY A 225 26.56 11.94 1.57
N PRO A 226 25.74 11.81 0.51
CA PRO A 226 25.28 10.52 0.00
C PRO A 226 26.44 9.70 -0.58
N VAL A 227 26.56 8.44 -0.17
CA VAL A 227 27.37 7.44 -0.88
C VAL A 227 26.78 7.28 -2.28
N GLY A 228 27.61 7.33 -3.31
CA GLY A 228 27.20 7.05 -4.68
C GLY A 228 26.66 5.63 -4.79
N TYR A 229 25.70 5.42 -5.68
CA TYR A 229 25.19 4.09 -6.04
C TYR A 229 24.88 4.03 -7.53
N ARG A 230 24.85 2.82 -8.08
CA ARG A 230 24.41 2.55 -9.45
C ARG A 230 23.35 1.47 -9.39
N VAL A 231 22.20 1.68 -10.05
CA VAL A 231 21.09 0.72 -10.13
C VAL A 231 20.90 0.33 -11.57
N SER A 232 20.63 -0.94 -11.80
CA SER A 232 20.17 -1.47 -13.07
C SER A 232 18.99 -2.40 -12.86
N SER A 233 18.04 -2.31 -13.77
CA SER A 233 16.87 -3.18 -13.80
C SER A 233 16.69 -3.74 -15.21
N ALA A 234 16.23 -4.98 -15.28
CA ALA A 234 15.90 -5.61 -16.54
C ALA A 234 14.70 -6.55 -16.38
N LEU A 235 13.77 -6.45 -17.32
CA LEU A 235 12.53 -7.25 -17.38
C LEU A 235 12.45 -7.99 -18.71
N ARG A 236 11.93 -9.19 -18.67
CA ARG A 236 11.63 -9.97 -19.89
C ARG A 236 10.35 -10.77 -19.69
N PRO A 237 9.34 -10.57 -20.54
CA PRO A 237 8.11 -11.35 -20.46
C PRO A 237 8.33 -12.80 -20.90
N LYS A 238 7.49 -13.69 -20.40
CA LYS A 238 7.33 -15.07 -20.82
C LYS A 238 7.12 -15.15 -22.34
N GLU A 239 7.56 -16.25 -22.95
CA GLU A 239 7.37 -16.46 -24.39
C GLU A 239 5.89 -16.38 -24.79
N GLY A 240 5.62 -15.61 -25.85
CA GLY A 240 4.26 -15.38 -26.35
C GLY A 240 3.47 -14.30 -25.60
N GLN A 241 4.01 -13.72 -24.51
CA GLN A 241 3.40 -12.60 -23.79
C GLN A 241 4.01 -11.25 -24.22
N GLN A 242 3.17 -10.19 -24.25
CA GLN A 242 3.64 -8.83 -24.56
C GLN A 242 3.99 -8.04 -23.30
N LEU A 243 3.42 -8.42 -22.16
CA LEU A 243 3.61 -7.76 -20.87
C LEU A 243 4.23 -8.75 -19.90
N CYS A 244 5.23 -8.29 -19.16
CA CYS A 244 5.84 -9.02 -18.06
C CYS A 244 4.93 -8.93 -16.83
N GLY A 245 4.64 -10.04 -16.17
CA GLY A 245 3.91 -10.09 -14.90
C GLY A 245 4.70 -9.48 -13.76
N ASP A 246 6.03 -9.52 -13.84
CA ASP A 246 6.91 -8.90 -12.86
C ASP A 246 6.97 -7.39 -13.01
N GLN A 247 7.16 -6.70 -11.88
CA GLN A 247 7.32 -5.25 -11.82
C GLN A 247 8.48 -4.85 -10.92
N LEU A 248 9.18 -3.81 -11.34
CA LEU A 248 10.34 -3.26 -10.65
C LEU A 248 10.16 -1.77 -10.39
N ALA A 249 10.67 -1.27 -9.27
CA ALA A 249 10.79 0.15 -9.03
C ALA A 249 12.00 0.49 -8.17
N THR A 250 12.47 1.73 -8.34
CA THR A 250 13.51 2.34 -7.51
C THR A 250 12.99 3.67 -6.99
N VAL A 251 13.01 3.85 -5.67
CA VAL A 251 12.55 5.07 -5.01
C VAL A 251 13.68 5.65 -4.16
N GLU A 252 13.95 6.93 -4.35
CA GLU A 252 14.90 7.67 -3.53
C GLU A 252 14.16 8.77 -2.76
N THR A 253 14.22 8.73 -1.45
CA THR A 253 13.60 9.74 -0.57
C THR A 253 14.27 9.76 0.80
N GLY A 254 14.46 10.95 1.40
CA GLY A 254 14.95 11.11 2.77
C GLY A 254 16.30 10.44 3.06
N GLY A 255 17.21 10.37 2.08
CA GLY A 255 18.50 9.68 2.24
C GLY A 255 18.45 8.15 2.17
N MET A 256 17.24 7.59 1.95
CA MET A 256 17.00 6.18 1.72
C MET A 256 16.89 5.88 0.23
N LEU A 257 17.38 4.73 -0.19
CA LEU A 257 17.18 4.12 -1.48
C LEU A 257 16.37 2.83 -1.29
N TYR A 258 15.21 2.75 -1.94
CA TYR A 258 14.35 1.57 -1.93
C TYR A 258 14.40 0.89 -3.30
N LEU A 259 14.64 -0.40 -3.29
CA LEU A 259 14.54 -1.27 -4.46
C LEU A 259 13.35 -2.20 -4.27
N LEU A 260 12.47 -2.25 -5.24
CA LEU A 260 11.21 -2.99 -5.21
C LEU A 260 11.16 -3.98 -6.38
N LEU A 261 10.85 -5.23 -6.09
CA LEU A 261 10.49 -6.25 -7.05
C LEU A 261 9.19 -6.90 -6.58
N SER A 262 8.23 -7.03 -7.47
CA SER A 262 6.96 -7.70 -7.23
C SER A 262 6.66 -8.58 -8.44
N ASP A 263 6.43 -9.87 -8.18
CA ASP A 263 6.04 -10.85 -9.17
C ASP A 263 4.54 -11.15 -8.96
N GLY A 264 3.74 -10.86 -10.00
CA GLY A 264 2.30 -11.09 -10.03
C GLY A 264 1.99 -12.54 -10.35
N MET A 265 1.01 -13.11 -9.67
CA MET A 265 0.65 -14.51 -9.88
C MET A 265 0.23 -14.83 -11.32
N GLY A 266 0.89 -15.81 -11.90
CA GLY A 266 0.69 -16.24 -13.28
C GLY A 266 1.51 -15.41 -14.26
N SER A 267 0.99 -15.16 -15.45
CA SER A 267 1.69 -14.39 -16.50
C SER A 267 0.72 -13.52 -17.30
N GLY A 268 1.25 -12.51 -17.99
CA GLY A 268 0.49 -11.64 -18.88
C GLY A 268 -0.27 -10.51 -18.18
N PRO A 269 -1.38 -10.00 -18.78
CA PRO A 269 -1.99 -8.72 -18.36
C PRO A 269 -2.57 -8.69 -16.94
N GLU A 270 -3.00 -9.83 -16.40
CA GLU A 270 -3.56 -9.88 -15.03
C GLU A 270 -2.45 -9.84 -13.98
N ALA A 271 -1.43 -10.69 -14.12
CA ALA A 271 -0.24 -10.65 -13.27
C ALA A 271 0.43 -9.28 -13.31
N HIS A 272 0.60 -8.70 -14.50
CA HIS A 272 1.11 -7.34 -14.68
C HIS A 272 0.32 -6.29 -13.89
N ARG A 273 -1.02 -6.33 -13.94
CA ARG A 273 -1.86 -5.36 -13.22
C ARG A 273 -1.71 -5.45 -11.71
N GLU A 274 -1.63 -6.66 -11.16
CA GLU A 274 -1.49 -6.87 -9.71
C GLU A 274 -0.11 -6.43 -9.21
N ALA A 275 0.95 -6.84 -9.88
CA ALA A 275 2.30 -6.40 -9.55
C ALA A 275 2.48 -4.88 -9.71
N ALA A 276 1.95 -4.29 -10.80
CA ALA A 276 2.02 -2.85 -11.04
C ALA A 276 1.25 -2.04 -10.00
N LEU A 277 0.09 -2.52 -9.55
CA LEU A 277 -0.67 -1.89 -8.47
C LEU A 277 0.12 -1.93 -7.15
N THR A 278 0.67 -3.10 -6.82
CA THR A 278 1.48 -3.34 -5.63
C THR A 278 2.67 -2.40 -5.57
N VAL A 279 3.46 -2.36 -6.63
CA VAL A 279 4.64 -1.48 -6.74
C VAL A 279 4.24 -0.02 -6.65
N ARG A 280 3.21 0.42 -7.37
CA ARG A 280 2.73 1.81 -7.35
C ARG A 280 2.29 2.25 -5.95
N LEU A 281 1.54 1.42 -5.22
CA LEU A 281 1.10 1.74 -3.87
C LEU A 281 2.28 1.83 -2.90
N LEU A 282 3.22 0.88 -2.96
CA LEU A 282 4.45 0.94 -2.16
C LEU A 282 5.28 2.18 -2.46
N GLU A 283 5.48 2.52 -3.74
CA GLU A 283 6.16 3.76 -4.12
C GLU A 283 5.50 4.99 -3.49
N GLN A 284 4.17 5.08 -3.53
CA GLN A 284 3.43 6.21 -2.94
C GLN A 284 3.63 6.29 -1.43
N PHE A 285 3.57 5.15 -0.72
CA PHE A 285 3.80 5.09 0.72
C PHE A 285 5.22 5.51 1.08
N LEU A 286 6.23 4.97 0.40
CA LEU A 286 7.64 5.29 0.64
C LEU A 286 7.97 6.75 0.32
N ARG A 287 7.43 7.31 -0.77
CA ARG A 287 7.57 8.74 -1.11
C ARG A 287 6.87 9.66 -0.11
N ALA A 288 5.81 9.18 0.54
CA ALA A 288 5.14 9.89 1.63
C ALA A 288 5.91 9.82 2.95
N GLY A 289 7.02 9.07 3.02
CA GLY A 289 7.82 8.88 4.22
C GLY A 289 7.29 7.83 5.18
N ILE A 290 6.39 6.96 4.71
CA ILE A 290 5.86 5.85 5.50
C ILE A 290 6.92 4.75 5.56
N GLU A 291 7.15 4.19 6.75
CA GLU A 291 8.11 3.09 6.94
C GLU A 291 7.69 1.82 6.17
N PRO A 292 8.67 1.03 5.67
CA PRO A 292 8.40 -0.18 4.88
C PRO A 292 7.51 -1.21 5.57
N ALA A 293 7.77 -1.55 6.84
CA ALA A 293 7.07 -2.62 7.53
C ALA A 293 5.55 -2.36 7.66
N PRO A 294 5.08 -1.20 8.18
CA PRO A 294 3.66 -0.87 8.19
C PRO A 294 3.06 -0.71 6.80
N ALA A 295 3.79 -0.16 5.81
CA ALA A 295 3.31 -0.04 4.43
C ALA A 295 3.01 -1.42 3.82
N LEU A 296 3.94 -2.36 3.97
CA LEU A 296 3.84 -3.74 3.50
C LEU A 296 2.68 -4.49 4.19
N LYS A 297 2.53 -4.32 5.50
CA LYS A 297 1.42 -4.94 6.25
C LYS A 297 0.06 -4.43 5.76
N THR A 298 -0.07 -3.12 5.55
CA THR A 298 -1.31 -2.51 5.03
C THR A 298 -1.61 -3.03 3.63
N LEU A 299 -0.59 -3.11 2.77
CA LEU A 299 -0.74 -3.62 1.42
C LEU A 299 -1.14 -5.11 1.40
N ASN A 300 -0.51 -5.95 2.22
CA ASN A 300 -0.88 -7.36 2.37
C ASN A 300 -2.37 -7.52 2.74
N SER A 301 -2.84 -6.75 3.73
CA SER A 301 -4.25 -6.74 4.12
C SER A 301 -5.19 -6.29 3.00
N ALA A 302 -4.79 -5.28 2.23
CA ALA A 302 -5.58 -4.77 1.10
C ALA A 302 -5.66 -5.78 -0.06
N LEU A 303 -4.56 -6.46 -0.38
CA LEU A 303 -4.51 -7.51 -1.40
C LEU A 303 -5.36 -8.72 -0.99
N ALA A 304 -5.30 -9.14 0.28
CA ALA A 304 -6.10 -10.25 0.80
C ALA A 304 -7.61 -10.01 0.65
N LEU A 305 -8.08 -8.77 0.85
CA LEU A 305 -9.49 -8.41 0.63
C LEU A 305 -9.92 -8.52 -0.84
N ARG A 306 -9.02 -8.24 -1.77
CA ARG A 306 -9.28 -8.39 -3.21
C ARG A 306 -9.27 -9.85 -3.64
N GLY A 307 -8.46 -10.68 -2.99
CA GLY A 307 -8.33 -12.11 -3.28
C GLY A 307 -9.61 -12.92 -3.09
N GLU A 308 -10.54 -12.47 -2.24
CA GLU A 308 -11.86 -13.11 -2.06
C GLU A 308 -12.72 -13.10 -3.34
N THR A 309 -12.42 -12.23 -4.31
CA THR A 309 -13.15 -12.10 -5.57
C THR A 309 -12.47 -12.74 -6.78
N GLY A 310 -11.23 -13.26 -6.66
CA GLY A 310 -10.54 -13.85 -7.81
C GLY A 310 -9.04 -14.11 -7.68
N GLY A 311 -8.47 -14.12 -6.46
CA GLY A 311 -7.10 -14.63 -6.25
C GLY A 311 -5.99 -13.63 -6.59
N ALA A 312 -6.12 -12.37 -6.18
CA ALA A 312 -5.06 -11.38 -6.33
C ALA A 312 -4.00 -11.53 -5.24
N PHE A 313 -2.90 -12.22 -5.51
CA PHE A 313 -1.73 -12.24 -4.65
C PHE A 313 -0.45 -12.08 -5.46
N THR A 314 0.59 -11.57 -4.81
CA THR A 314 1.86 -11.24 -5.46
C THR A 314 3.01 -11.44 -4.48
N THR A 315 4.19 -11.77 -4.99
CA THR A 315 5.40 -11.74 -4.18
C THR A 315 5.87 -10.29 -4.00
N ILE A 316 6.54 -10.00 -2.91
CA ILE A 316 7.15 -8.68 -2.69
C ILE A 316 8.55 -8.87 -2.15
N ASP A 317 9.51 -8.26 -2.80
CA ASP A 317 10.89 -8.13 -2.36
C ASP A 317 11.23 -6.63 -2.29
N LEU A 318 11.59 -6.13 -1.09
CA LEU A 318 11.87 -4.73 -0.84
C LEU A 318 13.18 -4.60 -0.07
N LEU A 319 14.19 -4.00 -0.68
CA LEU A 319 15.39 -3.55 0.00
C LEU A 319 15.28 -2.07 0.36
N ALA A 320 15.41 -1.74 1.64
CA ALA A 320 15.50 -0.38 2.16
C ALA A 320 16.96 -0.11 2.56
N LEU A 321 17.69 0.68 1.77
CA LEU A 321 19.12 0.99 1.94
C LEU A 321 19.30 2.41 2.41
N ARG A 322 19.95 2.60 3.56
CA ARG A 322 20.40 3.91 4.06
C ARG A 322 21.68 4.30 3.35
N ARG A 323 21.61 5.32 2.50
CA ARG A 323 22.74 5.73 1.64
C ARG A 323 23.94 6.28 2.40
N SER A 324 23.73 6.82 3.61
CA SER A 324 24.82 7.41 4.41
C SER A 324 25.71 6.35 5.09
N THR A 325 25.16 5.21 5.47
CA THR A 325 25.84 4.18 6.25
C THR A 325 26.05 2.87 5.51
N GLY A 326 25.27 2.59 4.45
CA GLY A 326 25.22 1.28 3.79
C GLY A 326 24.41 0.24 4.59
N GLU A 327 23.77 0.64 5.70
CA GLU A 327 22.83 -0.22 6.41
C GLU A 327 21.61 -0.46 5.56
N ALA A 328 21.15 -1.70 5.52
CA ALA A 328 20.00 -2.08 4.75
C ALA A 328 19.08 -3.02 5.52
N THR A 329 17.80 -2.97 5.15
CA THR A 329 16.79 -3.92 5.64
C THR A 329 16.05 -4.50 4.44
N LEU A 330 16.05 -5.81 4.36
CA LEU A 330 15.36 -6.58 3.34
C LEU A 330 14.03 -7.08 3.92
N TYR A 331 12.95 -6.85 3.20
CA TYR A 331 11.59 -7.29 3.52
C TYR A 331 11.09 -8.20 2.41
N LYS A 332 10.56 -9.36 2.76
CA LYS A 332 10.09 -10.35 1.79
C LYS A 332 8.69 -10.88 2.14
N TYR A 333 7.87 -11.05 1.09
CA TYR A 333 6.64 -11.84 1.08
C TYR A 333 6.71 -12.85 -0.07
N GLY A 334 7.03 -14.11 0.22
CA GLY A 334 7.04 -15.22 -0.76
C GLY A 334 7.96 -15.00 -1.96
N ALA A 335 8.91 -14.07 -1.87
CA ALA A 335 9.75 -13.69 -2.99
C ALA A 335 10.92 -14.64 -3.20
N ALA A 336 11.38 -14.77 -4.45
CA ALA A 336 12.56 -15.54 -4.84
C ALA A 336 13.83 -15.08 -4.08
N PRO A 337 14.91 -15.87 -4.06
CA PRO A 337 16.14 -15.51 -3.37
C PRO A 337 16.74 -14.21 -3.84
N SER A 338 17.35 -13.45 -2.92
CA SER A 338 18.15 -12.24 -3.20
C SER A 338 19.59 -12.48 -2.76
N TYR A 339 20.54 -11.77 -3.36
CA TYR A 339 21.96 -12.05 -3.19
C TYR A 339 22.75 -10.79 -2.87
N LEU A 340 23.61 -10.89 -1.86
CA LEU A 340 24.65 -9.90 -1.56
C LEU A 340 25.99 -10.46 -2.00
N LYS A 341 26.61 -9.84 -2.98
CA LYS A 341 28.00 -10.14 -3.38
C LYS A 341 28.93 -9.07 -2.82
N HIS A 342 29.94 -9.51 -2.06
CA HIS A 342 31.03 -8.68 -1.64
C HIS A 342 32.36 -9.43 -1.88
N THR A 343 33.25 -8.84 -2.65
CA THR A 343 34.46 -9.53 -3.18
C THR A 343 34.09 -10.81 -3.93
N ALA A 344 34.59 -11.97 -3.55
CA ALA A 344 34.24 -13.28 -4.10
C ALA A 344 33.14 -14.02 -3.29
N HIS A 345 32.70 -13.43 -2.18
CA HIS A 345 31.69 -14.05 -1.31
C HIS A 345 30.27 -13.63 -1.74
N VAL A 346 29.38 -14.62 -1.81
CA VAL A 346 27.97 -14.42 -2.13
C VAL A 346 27.13 -14.93 -0.97
N THR A 347 26.33 -14.05 -0.38
CA THR A 347 25.36 -14.39 0.66
C THR A 347 23.97 -14.43 0.04
N ARG A 348 23.24 -15.52 0.23
CA ARG A 348 21.88 -15.73 -0.24
C ARG A 348 20.86 -15.42 0.86
N PHE A 349 19.76 -14.76 0.52
CA PHE A 349 18.64 -14.45 1.38
C PHE A 349 17.37 -15.06 0.79
N THR A 350 16.77 -16.00 1.48
CA THR A 350 15.53 -16.70 1.09
C THR A 350 14.35 -16.21 1.92
N ALA A 351 13.13 -16.45 1.45
CA ALA A 351 11.90 -16.19 2.18
C ALA A 351 11.11 -17.47 2.35
N HIS A 352 10.55 -17.66 3.55
CA HIS A 352 9.65 -18.77 3.87
C HIS A 352 8.20 -18.29 4.08
N SER A 353 7.99 -16.96 4.05
CA SER A 353 6.67 -16.34 4.15
C SER A 353 5.84 -16.59 2.89
N LEU A 354 4.53 -16.55 3.05
CA LEU A 354 3.60 -16.64 1.92
C LEU A 354 3.61 -15.34 1.10
N PRO A 355 3.24 -15.40 -0.18
CA PRO A 355 2.99 -14.20 -0.99
C PRO A 355 1.96 -13.29 -0.35
N ALA A 356 2.11 -11.97 -0.58
CA ALA A 356 1.18 -10.98 -0.08
C ALA A 356 -0.21 -11.15 -0.71
N GLY A 357 -1.25 -11.09 0.12
CA GLY A 357 -2.65 -11.25 -0.30
C GLY A 357 -3.16 -12.70 -0.33
N LEU A 358 -2.30 -13.70 -0.16
CA LEU A 358 -2.71 -15.12 -0.22
C LEU A 358 -3.57 -15.53 1.00
N GLN A 359 -3.30 -14.97 2.16
CA GLN A 359 -4.09 -15.20 3.37
C GLN A 359 -4.55 -13.87 3.96
N ALA A 360 -5.78 -13.88 4.50
CA ALA A 360 -6.34 -12.73 5.24
C ALA A 360 -5.69 -12.55 6.63
N THR A 361 -4.44 -12.96 6.78
CA THR A 361 -3.67 -12.83 8.02
C THR A 361 -2.92 -11.51 8.04
N THR A 362 -2.79 -10.94 9.22
CA THR A 362 -1.97 -9.74 9.47
C THR A 362 -0.50 -10.11 9.68
N GLU A 363 -0.01 -11.18 9.04
CA GLU A 363 1.38 -11.60 9.17
C GLU A 363 2.32 -10.51 8.65
N PRO A 364 3.35 -10.16 9.43
CA PRO A 364 4.34 -9.21 8.99
C PRO A 364 5.23 -9.83 7.90
N PRO A 365 5.91 -9.00 7.07
CA PRO A 365 6.92 -9.50 6.15
C PRO A 365 8.09 -10.14 6.92
N GLU A 366 8.78 -11.06 6.30
CA GLU A 366 10.09 -11.47 6.80
C GLU A 366 11.07 -10.32 6.68
N VAL A 367 11.85 -10.08 7.75
CA VAL A 367 12.74 -8.93 7.85
C VAL A 367 14.16 -9.39 8.14
N THR A 368 15.09 -9.07 7.24
CA THR A 368 16.50 -9.33 7.41
C THR A 368 17.29 -8.04 7.41
N ARG A 369 18.07 -7.79 8.45
CA ARG A 369 18.99 -6.63 8.53
C ARG A 369 20.35 -7.05 8.02
N LEU A 370 20.93 -6.21 7.16
CA LEU A 370 22.25 -6.45 6.56
C LEU A 370 22.98 -5.11 6.36
N ALA A 371 24.27 -5.21 6.04
CA ALA A 371 25.07 -4.06 5.65
C ALA A 371 25.63 -4.31 4.25
N LEU A 372 25.58 -3.29 3.40
CA LEU A 372 26.20 -3.28 2.07
C LEU A 372 27.52 -2.48 2.15
N PRO A 373 28.66 -3.15 2.25
CA PRO A 373 29.95 -2.45 2.19
C PRO A 373 30.19 -1.80 0.83
N ALA A 374 31.04 -0.81 0.77
CA ALA A 374 31.50 -0.27 -0.51
C ALA A 374 32.15 -1.38 -1.38
N GLY A 375 31.89 -1.36 -2.68
CA GLY A 375 32.30 -2.41 -3.63
C GLY A 375 31.34 -3.60 -3.68
N SER A 376 30.22 -3.58 -2.95
CA SER A 376 29.25 -4.68 -2.97
C SER A 376 28.14 -4.49 -4.02
N TYR A 377 27.56 -5.63 -4.41
CA TYR A 377 26.38 -5.71 -5.26
C TYR A 377 25.26 -6.38 -4.48
N PHE A 378 24.05 -5.84 -4.54
CA PHE A 378 22.86 -6.52 -4.09
C PHE A 378 21.96 -6.81 -5.30
N VAL A 379 21.55 -8.06 -5.48
CA VAL A 379 20.80 -8.54 -6.64
C VAL A 379 19.51 -9.18 -6.16
N MET A 380 18.39 -8.70 -6.69
CA MET A 380 17.04 -9.23 -6.51
C MET A 380 16.59 -9.84 -7.83
N ILE A 381 15.94 -10.98 -7.79
CA ILE A 381 15.45 -11.71 -8.97
C ILE A 381 14.01 -12.19 -8.75
N SER A 382 13.29 -12.45 -9.84
CA SER A 382 12.07 -13.26 -9.81
C SER A 382 12.37 -14.74 -9.98
N ASP A 383 11.40 -15.59 -9.73
CA ASP A 383 11.55 -17.06 -9.79
C ASP A 383 11.74 -17.58 -11.21
N GLY A 384 11.32 -16.82 -12.24
CA GLY A 384 11.66 -17.12 -13.64
C GLY A 384 13.16 -17.06 -13.94
N ILE A 385 13.98 -16.37 -13.12
CA ILE A 385 15.45 -16.39 -13.24
C ILE A 385 16.03 -17.63 -12.57
N ALA A 386 15.74 -17.81 -11.27
CA ALA A 386 16.17 -18.95 -10.49
C ALA A 386 15.30 -19.09 -9.24
N ASP A 387 15.13 -20.32 -8.77
CA ASP A 387 14.50 -20.66 -7.50
C ASP A 387 15.53 -21.22 -6.51
N GLU A 388 15.09 -21.50 -5.28
CA GLU A 388 15.96 -21.99 -4.20
C GLU A 388 16.74 -23.28 -4.54
N ASN A 389 16.23 -24.09 -5.45
CA ASN A 389 16.80 -25.39 -5.80
C ASN A 389 17.67 -25.33 -7.06
N SER A 390 17.64 -24.22 -7.80
CA SER A 390 18.25 -24.09 -9.13
C SER A 390 19.14 -22.85 -9.28
N ASP A 391 19.55 -22.22 -8.21
CA ASP A 391 20.27 -20.93 -8.20
C ASP A 391 21.81 -21.05 -8.10
N GLU A 392 22.37 -22.26 -8.04
CA GLU A 392 23.83 -22.49 -7.89
C GLU A 392 24.64 -21.83 -9.01
N TRP A 393 24.14 -21.86 -10.24
CA TRP A 393 24.78 -21.20 -11.37
C TRP A 393 24.87 -19.67 -11.17
N LEU A 394 23.82 -19.06 -10.60
CA LEU A 394 23.78 -17.62 -10.34
C LEU A 394 24.74 -17.23 -9.24
N GLN A 395 24.82 -18.02 -8.18
CA GLN A 395 25.80 -17.80 -7.10
C GLN A 395 27.23 -17.86 -7.66
N ASN A 396 27.55 -18.84 -8.51
CA ASN A 396 28.85 -18.99 -9.18
C ASN A 396 29.13 -17.80 -10.13
N LEU A 397 28.13 -17.36 -10.89
CA LEU A 397 28.28 -16.18 -11.77
C LEU A 397 28.56 -14.93 -10.96
N LEU A 398 27.82 -14.70 -9.86
CA LEU A 398 28.02 -13.55 -8.99
C LEU A 398 29.37 -13.60 -8.29
N ALA A 399 29.82 -14.75 -7.81
CA ALA A 399 31.14 -14.94 -7.19
C ALA A 399 32.28 -14.60 -8.17
N GLY A 400 32.15 -15.02 -9.42
CA GLY A 400 33.13 -14.75 -10.50
C GLY A 400 33.05 -13.36 -11.10
N TRP A 401 32.00 -12.57 -10.79
CA TRP A 401 31.84 -11.22 -11.36
C TRP A 401 32.88 -10.22 -10.82
N ASN A 402 33.69 -9.65 -11.71
CA ASN A 402 34.70 -8.64 -11.39
C ASN A 402 34.51 -7.32 -12.14
N GLY A 403 33.41 -7.19 -12.92
CA GLY A 403 33.07 -5.96 -13.61
C GLY A 403 32.55 -4.88 -12.64
N THR A 404 32.59 -3.62 -13.06
CA THR A 404 32.04 -2.48 -12.31
C THR A 404 30.70 -1.98 -12.90
N ASP A 405 30.31 -2.49 -14.07
CA ASP A 405 29.08 -2.11 -14.75
C ASP A 405 27.89 -3.00 -14.30
N VAL A 406 26.99 -2.39 -13.54
CA VAL A 406 25.79 -3.07 -13.05
C VAL A 406 24.80 -3.42 -14.19
N HIS A 407 24.81 -2.66 -15.30
CA HIS A 407 23.97 -2.97 -16.47
C HIS A 407 24.48 -4.22 -17.19
N ALA A 408 25.78 -4.36 -17.34
CA ALA A 408 26.37 -5.56 -17.89
C ALA A 408 26.06 -6.80 -17.03
N LEU A 409 26.05 -6.64 -15.69
CA LEU A 409 25.69 -7.73 -14.79
C LEU A 409 24.24 -8.18 -14.96
N THR A 410 23.28 -7.25 -14.96
CA THR A 410 21.84 -7.60 -15.12
C THR A 410 21.57 -8.22 -16.50
N ALA A 411 22.19 -7.71 -17.56
CA ALA A 411 22.08 -8.28 -18.90
C ALA A 411 22.67 -9.69 -18.98
N LEU A 412 23.81 -9.93 -18.33
CA LEU A 412 24.43 -11.25 -18.26
C LEU A 412 23.54 -12.26 -17.51
N ILE A 413 22.98 -11.88 -16.37
CA ILE A 413 22.06 -12.74 -15.60
C ILE A 413 20.86 -13.15 -16.48
N LEU A 414 20.22 -12.20 -17.17
CA LEU A 414 19.09 -12.50 -18.06
C LEU A 414 19.48 -13.39 -19.23
N SER A 415 20.66 -13.20 -19.82
CA SER A 415 21.11 -14.02 -20.94
C SER A 415 21.41 -15.46 -20.51
N GLU A 416 22.05 -15.63 -19.37
CA GLU A 416 22.35 -16.95 -18.79
C GLU A 416 21.09 -17.69 -18.36
N SER A 417 20.12 -16.99 -17.72
CA SER A 417 18.83 -17.58 -17.38
C SER A 417 18.11 -18.09 -18.63
N ARG A 418 18.09 -17.28 -19.71
CA ARG A 418 17.48 -17.68 -20.97
C ARG A 418 18.14 -18.93 -21.58
N SER A 419 19.45 -19.03 -21.52
CA SER A 419 20.17 -20.19 -22.08
C SER A 419 19.88 -21.49 -21.31
N ARG A 420 19.53 -21.38 -20.04
CA ARG A 420 19.33 -22.53 -19.12
C ARG A 420 17.87 -22.96 -19.00
N ARG A 421 16.95 -22.00 -18.93
CA ARG A 421 15.52 -22.22 -18.64
C ARG A 421 14.59 -21.83 -19.79
N GLY A 422 15.13 -21.22 -20.87
CA GLY A 422 14.31 -20.65 -21.93
C GLY A 422 13.58 -19.38 -21.47
N LEU A 423 12.33 -19.22 -21.91
CA LEU A 423 11.41 -18.14 -21.50
C LEU A 423 10.10 -18.76 -21.00
N GLU A 424 10.21 -19.73 -20.10
CA GLU A 424 9.06 -20.46 -19.56
C GLU A 424 8.25 -19.61 -18.59
N ASP A 425 8.86 -18.55 -18.03
CA ASP A 425 8.21 -17.59 -17.13
C ASP A 425 8.71 -16.17 -17.32
N ASP A 426 8.01 -15.20 -16.71
CA ASP A 426 8.43 -13.81 -16.62
C ASP A 426 9.75 -13.71 -15.83
N CYS A 427 10.66 -12.86 -16.28
CA CYS A 427 11.98 -12.72 -15.69
C CYS A 427 12.27 -11.29 -15.32
N ALA A 428 12.62 -11.05 -14.06
CA ALA A 428 13.03 -9.75 -13.55
C ALA A 428 14.36 -9.83 -12.80
N VAL A 429 15.20 -8.84 -13.03
CA VAL A 429 16.46 -8.62 -12.28
C VAL A 429 16.55 -7.16 -11.90
N LEU A 430 16.83 -6.89 -10.63
CA LEU A 430 17.10 -5.57 -10.09
C LEU A 430 18.38 -5.63 -9.28
N ALA A 431 19.38 -4.83 -9.65
CA ALA A 431 20.68 -4.84 -9.00
C ALA A 431 21.12 -3.43 -8.59
N VAL A 432 21.74 -3.32 -7.43
CA VAL A 432 22.43 -2.11 -6.98
C VAL A 432 23.89 -2.41 -6.69
N HIS A 433 24.76 -1.51 -7.10
CA HIS A 433 26.18 -1.48 -6.80
C HIS A 433 26.52 -0.26 -5.95
N LEU A 434 27.20 -0.46 -4.85
CA LEU A 434 27.81 0.59 -4.05
C LEU A 434 29.29 0.71 -4.44
N PRO A 435 29.70 1.74 -5.22
CA PRO A 435 31.07 1.85 -5.70
C PRO A 435 32.07 2.09 -4.55
N LEU A 436 33.31 1.71 -4.76
CA LEU A 436 34.39 2.03 -3.86
C LEU A 436 34.64 3.55 -3.82
N PRO A 437 35.14 4.11 -2.70
CA PRO A 437 35.57 5.50 -2.64
C PRO A 437 36.62 5.80 -3.73
N GLY A 438 36.31 6.72 -4.66
CA GLY A 438 37.18 7.06 -5.79
C GLY A 438 36.71 6.55 -7.16
N GLU A 439 35.76 5.64 -7.24
CA GLU A 439 35.14 5.18 -8.49
C GLU A 439 34.01 6.10 -9.00
N ASN A 440 34.02 7.37 -8.61
CA ASN A 440 32.99 8.32 -8.99
C ASN A 440 33.03 8.63 -10.50
N HIS A 441 32.11 8.02 -11.26
CA HIS A 441 31.67 8.51 -12.56
C HIS A 441 30.20 9.02 -12.45
N PRO A 442 29.80 10.00 -13.28
CA PRO A 442 28.52 10.70 -13.12
C PRO A 442 27.33 9.76 -13.24
N ARG A 443 26.29 10.13 -12.51
CA ARG A 443 24.96 9.48 -12.51
C ARG A 443 24.50 9.18 -13.94
N GLN A 444 24.31 7.91 -14.27
CA GLN A 444 23.45 7.50 -15.39
C GLN A 444 22.18 6.91 -14.78
N VAL A 445 21.09 7.60 -14.98
CA VAL A 445 19.71 7.16 -14.71
C VAL A 445 19.19 6.45 -15.94
#